data_4efe8ca787bb14337dbab591bf6db320
#
_entry.id   4efe8ca787bb14337dbab591bf6db320
#
_cell.length_a   1.000
_cell.length_b   1.000
_cell.length_c   1.000
_cell.angle_alpha   90.00
_cell.angle_beta   90.00
_cell.angle_gamma   90.00
#
_symmetry.space_group_name_H-M   'P 1'
#
loop_
_entity.id
_entity.type
_entity.pdbx_description
1 polymer ?
#
loop_
_entity_poly.entity_id
_entity_poly.type
_entity_poly.pdbx_seq_one_letter_code
_entity_poly.pdbx_strand_id
1 'polypeptide(L)'
;YPSDLELEVDTLLPDINYVPEVENVAEIFAYASGNNPTALQAEYQLTQSKYQYRIYKGKLLPSIYLNAGISTSYFENLKSDNAPEGFKDQFKNNRGEYVSFSLSFPLFDGLSRLTNARRYRNNMRIARETRTEVFRQLQTAVEQSVLDREGYAKEAIQMDKKVKSDELAYRVTLRKYEEGLMSTLDVQTSANTLLESKANLLQKRLMYLLKSKLVDYYKGKPLINE
;
A
#
# COMPACT_ATOMS: atom_id res chain seq x y z
N TYR A 1 -9.69 -3.30 -12.10
CA TYR A 1 -10.18 -2.42 -13.18
C TYR A 1 -11.30 -3.14 -13.92
N PRO A 2 -12.46 -2.51 -14.17
CA PRO A 2 -13.48 -3.07 -15.04
C PRO A 2 -12.89 -3.30 -16.43
N SER A 3 -13.17 -4.46 -17.04
CA SER A 3 -12.63 -4.87 -18.34
C SER A 3 -13.13 -4.05 -19.54
N ASP A 4 -14.04 -3.12 -19.31
CA ASP A 4 -14.79 -2.39 -20.34
C ASP A 4 -14.34 -0.92 -20.47
N LEU A 5 -13.27 -0.51 -19.79
CA LEU A 5 -12.66 0.81 -19.98
C LEU A 5 -11.72 0.76 -21.18
N GLU A 6 -12.12 1.37 -22.29
CA GLU A 6 -11.19 1.76 -23.35
C GLU A 6 -10.21 2.78 -22.76
N LEU A 7 -8.96 2.35 -22.61
CA LEU A 7 -7.87 3.24 -22.21
C LEU A 7 -7.47 4.08 -23.42
N GLU A 8 -8.00 5.29 -23.51
CA GLU A 8 -7.51 6.29 -24.45
C GLU A 8 -6.21 6.87 -23.95
N VAL A 9 -5.12 6.64 -24.66
CA VAL A 9 -3.81 7.21 -24.32
C VAL A 9 -3.77 8.64 -24.82
N ASP A 10 -3.79 9.61 -23.92
CA ASP A 10 -3.53 11.01 -24.25
C ASP A 10 -2.10 11.16 -24.78
N THR A 11 -1.98 11.38 -26.08
CA THR A 11 -0.69 11.56 -26.76
C THR A 11 -0.19 12.99 -26.74
N LEU A 12 -0.98 13.93 -26.21
CA LEU A 12 -0.60 15.32 -26.07
C LEU A 12 0.27 15.48 -24.80
N LEU A 13 1.57 15.46 -24.99
CA LEU A 13 2.49 15.79 -23.90
C LEU A 13 2.38 17.28 -23.60
N PRO A 14 2.04 17.67 -22.36
CA PRO A 14 2.02 19.07 -21.97
C PRO A 14 3.40 19.68 -22.15
N ASP A 15 3.47 20.95 -22.54
CA ASP A 15 4.71 21.71 -22.56
C ASP A 15 5.27 21.74 -21.13
N ILE A 16 6.44 21.14 -20.96
CA ILE A 16 7.11 21.08 -19.66
C ILE A 16 7.77 22.41 -19.41
N ASN A 17 7.03 23.37 -18.87
CA ASN A 17 7.61 24.53 -18.24
C ASN A 17 8.15 24.10 -16.87
N TYR A 18 9.40 23.65 -16.88
CA TYR A 18 10.10 23.33 -15.65
C TYR A 18 10.48 24.61 -14.92
N VAL A 19 9.74 24.90 -13.86
CA VAL A 19 10.17 25.84 -12.82
C VAL A 19 10.70 24.97 -11.67
N PRO A 20 11.98 25.15 -11.23
CA PRO A 20 12.48 24.44 -10.06
C PRO A 20 11.68 24.89 -8.84
N GLU A 21 10.73 24.08 -8.41
CA GLU A 21 10.10 24.26 -7.11
C GLU A 21 10.99 23.61 -6.05
N VAL A 22 11.42 24.41 -5.08
CA VAL A 22 12.09 23.87 -3.89
C VAL A 22 11.05 23.16 -3.06
N GLU A 23 11.00 21.85 -3.18
CA GLU A 23 10.06 21.00 -2.45
C GLU A 23 10.53 20.81 -1.02
N ASN A 24 9.64 21.02 -0.08
CA ASN A 24 9.88 20.64 1.31
C ASN A 24 9.63 19.14 1.51
N VAL A 25 10.65 18.33 1.35
CA VAL A 25 10.61 16.87 1.50
C VAL A 25 10.00 16.43 2.86
N ALA A 26 10.27 17.21 3.91
CA ALA A 26 9.75 16.91 5.24
C ALA A 26 8.22 17.05 5.31
N GLU A 27 7.64 18.03 4.65
CA GLU A 27 6.18 18.19 4.57
C GLU A 27 5.53 17.08 3.75
N ILE A 28 6.14 16.71 2.62
CA ILE A 28 5.66 15.61 1.79
C ILE A 28 5.69 14.29 2.59
N PHE A 29 6.78 14.03 3.30
CA PHE A 29 6.88 12.84 4.15
C PHE A 29 5.88 12.87 5.30
N ALA A 30 5.67 14.01 5.95
CA ALA A 30 4.69 14.15 7.03
C ALA A 30 3.28 13.80 6.53
N TYR A 31 2.88 14.30 5.36
CA TYR A 31 1.61 13.93 4.75
C TYR A 31 1.56 12.44 4.37
N ALA A 32 2.58 11.94 3.66
CA ALA A 32 2.64 10.55 3.21
C ALA A 32 2.61 9.57 4.38
N SER A 33 3.30 9.88 5.49
CA SER A 33 3.35 9.01 6.67
C SER A 33 1.98 8.76 7.30
N GLY A 34 1.05 9.72 7.19
CA GLY A 34 -0.31 9.60 7.69
C GLY A 34 -1.33 9.04 6.71
N ASN A 35 -1.03 9.01 5.41
CA ASN A 35 -1.99 8.69 4.37
C ASN A 35 -1.57 7.53 3.44
N ASN A 36 -0.28 7.19 3.42
CA ASN A 36 0.20 6.09 2.56
C ASN A 36 -0.30 4.74 3.08
N PRO A 37 -0.95 3.90 2.23
CA PRO A 37 -1.52 2.62 2.64
C PRO A 37 -0.50 1.67 3.31
N THR A 38 0.76 1.64 2.84
CA THR A 38 1.81 0.79 3.40
C THR A 38 2.21 1.24 4.81
N ALA A 39 2.28 2.56 5.04
CA ALA A 39 2.56 3.12 6.36
C ALA A 39 1.42 2.84 7.35
N LEU A 40 0.17 3.04 6.91
CA LEU A 40 -1.03 2.73 7.70
C LEU A 40 -1.12 1.23 8.02
N GLN A 41 -0.83 0.36 7.05
CA GLN A 41 -0.78 -1.09 7.29
C GLN A 41 0.22 -1.44 8.39
N ALA A 42 1.43 -0.89 8.36
CA ALA A 42 2.44 -1.14 9.39
C ALA A 42 2.01 -0.65 10.78
N GLU A 43 1.31 0.49 10.86
CA GLU A 43 0.75 1.03 12.11
C GLU A 43 -0.36 0.11 12.67
N TYR A 44 -1.26 -0.38 11.81
CA TYR A 44 -2.31 -1.31 12.22
C TYR A 44 -1.75 -2.68 12.63
N GLN A 45 -0.71 -3.18 11.96
CA GLN A 45 -0.01 -4.42 12.37
C GLN A 45 0.64 -4.29 13.73
N LEU A 46 1.26 -3.15 14.02
CA LEU A 46 1.79 -2.86 15.37
C LEU A 46 0.67 -2.84 16.40
N THR A 47 -0.43 -2.18 16.10
CA THR A 47 -1.60 -2.09 16.98
C THR A 47 -2.22 -3.46 17.24
N GLN A 48 -2.37 -4.30 16.22
CA GLN A 48 -2.80 -5.69 16.33
C GLN A 48 -1.88 -6.48 17.27
N SER A 49 -0.56 -6.36 17.09
CA SER A 49 0.43 -7.07 17.92
C SER A 49 0.39 -6.60 19.39
N LYS A 50 0.12 -5.31 19.64
CA LYS A 50 -0.10 -4.78 20.99
C LYS A 50 -1.33 -5.42 21.65
N TYR A 51 -2.44 -5.54 20.92
CA TYR A 51 -3.65 -6.20 21.46
C TYR A 51 -3.46 -7.69 21.68
N GLN A 52 -2.78 -8.38 20.76
CA GLN A 52 -2.44 -9.79 20.97
C GLN A 52 -1.60 -10.00 22.23
N TYR A 53 -0.57 -9.18 22.45
CA TYR A 53 0.20 -9.23 23.70
C TYR A 53 -0.68 -8.99 24.92
N ARG A 54 -1.60 -8.01 24.90
CA ARG A 54 -2.54 -7.75 26.00
C ARG A 54 -3.44 -8.96 26.28
N ILE A 55 -3.94 -9.63 25.25
CA ILE A 55 -4.76 -10.84 25.39
C ILE A 55 -3.97 -11.95 26.10
N TYR A 56 -2.75 -12.24 25.63
CA TYR A 56 -1.93 -13.29 26.25
C TYR A 56 -1.42 -12.93 27.63
N LYS A 57 -1.18 -11.65 27.90
CA LYS A 57 -0.92 -11.17 29.26
C LYS A 57 -2.14 -11.33 30.17
N GLY A 58 -3.34 -11.05 29.66
CA GLY A 58 -4.61 -11.25 30.38
C GLY A 58 -4.88 -12.72 30.76
N LYS A 59 -4.44 -13.68 29.91
CA LYS A 59 -4.54 -15.12 30.21
C LYS A 59 -3.72 -15.59 31.41
N LEU A 60 -2.85 -14.74 31.97
CA LEU A 60 -2.17 -15.00 33.24
C LEU A 60 -3.08 -14.74 34.46
N LEU A 61 -4.19 -14.07 34.27
CA LEU A 61 -5.19 -13.79 35.31
C LEU A 61 -6.23 -14.91 35.35
N PRO A 62 -6.98 -15.04 36.47
CA PRO A 62 -8.16 -15.93 36.54
C PRO A 62 -9.19 -15.59 35.48
N SER A 63 -9.86 -16.61 34.95
CA SER A 63 -10.98 -16.46 34.03
C SER A 63 -12.30 -16.55 34.80
N ILE A 64 -13.21 -15.62 34.51
CA ILE A 64 -14.56 -15.57 35.07
C ILE A 64 -15.53 -15.91 33.97
N TYR A 65 -16.42 -16.87 34.24
CA TYR A 65 -17.48 -17.27 33.32
C TYR A 65 -18.84 -17.09 33.98
N LEU A 66 -19.74 -16.45 33.28
CA LEU A 66 -21.14 -16.34 33.62
C LEU A 66 -21.93 -17.08 32.53
N ASN A 67 -22.65 -18.14 32.92
CA ASN A 67 -23.52 -18.86 32.00
C ASN A 67 -24.95 -18.76 32.49
N ALA A 68 -25.86 -18.49 31.59
CA ALA A 68 -27.29 -18.51 31.83
C ALA A 68 -27.97 -19.29 30.70
N GLY A 69 -28.97 -20.08 31.04
CA GLY A 69 -29.67 -20.83 30.04
C GLY A 69 -31.02 -21.28 30.53
N ILE A 70 -31.85 -21.67 29.56
CA ILE A 70 -33.15 -22.30 29.75
C ILE A 70 -33.05 -23.67 29.12
N SER A 71 -33.45 -24.70 29.85
CA SER A 71 -33.47 -26.08 29.36
C SER A 71 -34.86 -26.68 29.60
N THR A 72 -35.25 -27.57 28.74
CA THR A 72 -36.40 -28.41 28.92
C THR A 72 -36.10 -29.81 28.37
N SER A 73 -36.76 -30.81 28.84
CA SER A 73 -36.58 -32.18 28.37
C SER A 73 -37.93 -32.86 28.12
N TYR A 74 -37.98 -33.64 27.06
CA TYR A 74 -39.06 -34.55 26.77
C TYR A 74 -38.51 -35.97 26.81
N PHE A 75 -39.25 -36.87 27.47
CA PHE A 75 -38.94 -38.31 27.48
C PHE A 75 -40.22 -39.12 27.42
N GLU A 76 -40.16 -40.26 26.75
CA GLU A 76 -41.21 -41.22 26.63
C GLU A 76 -40.70 -42.59 27.13
N ASN A 77 -41.42 -43.18 28.09
CA ASN A 77 -41.04 -44.49 28.58
C ASN A 77 -41.90 -45.58 27.85
N LEU A 78 -41.29 -46.22 26.87
CA LEU A 78 -41.85 -47.19 26.00
C LEU A 78 -42.26 -48.50 26.74
N LYS A 79 -41.87 -48.68 28.01
CA LYS A 79 -42.17 -49.87 28.84
C LYS A 79 -43.18 -49.60 29.99
N SER A 80 -43.74 -48.40 30.03
CA SER A 80 -44.74 -48.06 31.08
C SER A 80 -46.16 -48.21 30.56
N ASP A 81 -46.98 -48.87 31.29
CA ASP A 81 -48.43 -49.00 31.01
C ASP A 81 -49.25 -47.72 31.26
N ASN A 82 -48.61 -46.71 31.86
CA ASN A 82 -49.17 -45.37 32.06
C ASN A 82 -48.89 -44.48 30.85
N ALA A 83 -49.94 -43.86 30.29
CA ALA A 83 -49.81 -42.92 29.22
C ALA A 83 -48.85 -41.77 29.65
N PRO A 84 -47.78 -41.49 28.89
CA PRO A 84 -46.86 -40.40 29.23
C PRO A 84 -47.58 -39.05 29.14
N GLU A 85 -47.17 -38.09 29.97
CA GLU A 85 -47.61 -36.71 29.81
C GLU A 85 -47.35 -36.25 28.40
N GLY A 86 -48.27 -35.49 27.82
CA GLY A 86 -48.14 -34.97 26.46
C GLY A 86 -46.89 -34.07 26.29
N PHE A 87 -46.38 -34.01 25.09
CA PHE A 87 -45.20 -33.20 24.77
C PHE A 87 -45.28 -31.74 25.29
N LYS A 88 -46.45 -31.10 25.15
CA LYS A 88 -46.67 -29.72 25.62
C LYS A 88 -46.54 -29.58 27.13
N ASP A 89 -47.06 -30.58 27.86
CA ASP A 89 -47.09 -30.57 29.33
C ASP A 89 -45.67 -30.82 29.85
N GLN A 90 -44.96 -31.80 29.30
CA GLN A 90 -43.57 -32.05 29.65
C GLN A 90 -42.66 -30.86 29.28
N PHE A 91 -42.87 -30.25 28.10
CA PHE A 91 -42.08 -29.08 27.68
C PHE A 91 -42.25 -27.90 28.64
N LYS A 92 -43.43 -27.69 29.16
CA LYS A 92 -43.74 -26.62 30.12
C LYS A 92 -43.27 -26.98 31.54
N ASN A 93 -43.54 -28.22 31.96
CA ASN A 93 -43.30 -28.64 33.35
C ASN A 93 -41.85 -28.99 33.61
N ASN A 94 -41.10 -29.45 32.58
CA ASN A 94 -39.67 -29.77 32.68
C ASN A 94 -38.79 -28.57 32.40
N ARG A 95 -39.31 -27.36 32.28
CA ARG A 95 -38.56 -26.14 32.06
C ARG A 95 -37.72 -25.82 33.30
N GLY A 96 -36.40 -25.80 33.10
CA GLY A 96 -35.43 -25.38 34.09
C GLY A 96 -34.70 -24.10 33.61
N GLU A 97 -34.54 -23.16 34.53
CA GLU A 97 -33.74 -21.95 34.30
C GLU A 97 -32.52 -22.01 35.22
N TYR A 98 -31.37 -21.68 34.67
CA TYR A 98 -30.13 -21.67 35.48
C TYR A 98 -29.27 -20.47 35.18
N VAL A 99 -28.60 -20.01 36.22
CA VAL A 99 -27.49 -19.03 36.12
C VAL A 99 -26.36 -19.63 36.90
N SER A 100 -25.19 -19.74 36.28
CA SER A 100 -23.97 -20.23 36.91
C SER A 100 -22.84 -19.23 36.79
N PHE A 101 -22.13 -19.02 37.87
CA PHE A 101 -20.92 -18.23 37.95
C PHE A 101 -19.76 -19.18 38.28
N SER A 102 -18.70 -19.12 37.45
CA SER A 102 -17.49 -19.92 37.70
C SER A 102 -16.24 -19.08 37.57
N LEU A 103 -15.33 -19.27 38.52
CA LEU A 103 -13.99 -18.69 38.54
C LEU A 103 -12.98 -19.83 38.31
N SER A 104 -12.20 -19.71 37.23
CA SER A 104 -11.17 -20.69 36.87
C SER A 104 -9.78 -20.06 37.01
N PHE A 105 -8.95 -20.65 37.87
CA PHE A 105 -7.57 -20.25 38.05
C PHE A 105 -6.65 -21.47 37.93
N PRO A 106 -6.05 -21.70 36.77
CA PRO A 106 -5.12 -22.80 36.57
C PRO A 106 -3.79 -22.48 37.31
N LEU A 107 -3.45 -23.33 38.28
CA LEU A 107 -2.27 -23.19 39.14
C LEU A 107 -0.98 -23.53 38.39
N PHE A 108 -1.02 -24.51 37.49
CA PHE A 108 0.12 -24.95 36.71
C PHE A 108 -0.32 -25.42 35.32
N ASP A 109 0.40 -24.94 34.28
CA ASP A 109 0.13 -25.27 32.90
C ASP A 109 1.42 -25.55 32.09
N GLY A 110 2.47 -26.02 32.80
CA GLY A 110 3.77 -26.24 32.17
C GLY A 110 4.45 -24.96 31.66
N LEU A 111 4.15 -23.81 32.28
CA LEU A 111 4.66 -22.49 31.88
C LEU A 111 4.19 -22.00 30.49
N SER A 112 3.21 -22.71 29.90
CA SER A 112 2.72 -22.40 28.55
C SER A 112 2.20 -20.96 28.42
N ARG A 113 1.38 -20.50 29.38
CA ARG A 113 0.85 -19.12 29.37
C ARG A 113 1.92 -18.06 29.50
N LEU A 114 2.91 -18.30 30.37
CA LEU A 114 4.04 -17.38 30.56
C LEU A 114 4.89 -17.30 29.29
N THR A 115 5.19 -18.45 28.68
CA THR A 115 5.97 -18.54 27.45
C THR A 115 5.23 -17.86 26.29
N ASN A 116 3.92 -18.09 26.17
CA ASN A 116 3.11 -17.41 25.16
C ASN A 116 3.09 -15.89 25.38
N ALA A 117 2.91 -15.40 26.60
CA ALA A 117 2.96 -13.96 26.88
C ALA A 117 4.31 -13.35 26.50
N ARG A 118 5.44 -14.05 26.77
CA ARG A 118 6.78 -13.62 26.34
C ARG A 118 6.92 -13.62 24.83
N ARG A 119 6.41 -14.65 24.14
CA ARG A 119 6.40 -14.76 22.68
C ARG A 119 5.65 -13.59 22.04
N TYR A 120 4.44 -13.28 22.49
CA TYR A 120 3.66 -12.18 21.95
C TYR A 120 4.25 -10.80 22.29
N ARG A 121 4.95 -10.67 23.43
CA ARG A 121 5.74 -9.46 23.70
C ARG A 121 6.86 -9.28 22.68
N ASN A 122 7.56 -10.36 22.31
CA ASN A 122 8.60 -10.28 21.28
C ASN A 122 8.01 -9.98 19.89
N ASN A 123 6.88 -10.58 19.53
CA ASN A 123 6.18 -10.27 18.29
C ASN A 123 5.78 -8.78 18.21
N MET A 124 5.32 -8.21 19.31
CA MET A 124 5.03 -6.76 19.38
C MET A 124 6.29 -5.90 19.18
N ARG A 125 7.46 -6.33 19.69
CA ARG A 125 8.73 -5.64 19.45
C ARG A 125 9.13 -5.73 17.97
N ILE A 126 9.05 -6.92 17.38
CA ILE A 126 9.31 -7.13 15.95
C ILE A 126 8.40 -6.21 15.12
N ALA A 127 7.10 -6.18 15.39
CA ALA A 127 6.16 -5.31 14.67
C ALA A 127 6.50 -3.81 14.81
N ARG A 128 7.07 -3.40 15.96
CA ARG A 128 7.55 -2.02 16.15
C ARG A 128 8.74 -1.71 15.26
N GLU A 129 9.73 -2.60 15.21
CA GLU A 129 10.90 -2.42 14.34
C GLU A 129 10.51 -2.45 12.86
N THR A 130 9.61 -3.37 12.47
CA THR A 130 9.06 -3.42 11.10
C THR A 130 8.38 -2.10 10.72
N ARG A 131 7.55 -1.54 11.61
CA ARG A 131 6.94 -0.23 11.39
C ARG A 131 8.01 0.85 11.19
N THR A 132 9.03 0.89 12.03
CA THR A 132 10.12 1.87 11.91
C THR A 132 10.86 1.74 10.58
N GLU A 133 11.08 0.52 10.12
CA GLU A 133 11.73 0.24 8.84
C GLU A 133 10.85 0.70 7.66
N VAL A 134 9.55 0.39 7.67
CA VAL A 134 8.61 0.84 6.64
C VAL A 134 8.59 2.38 6.54
N PHE A 135 8.61 3.08 7.66
CA PHE A 135 8.64 4.55 7.67
C PHE A 135 9.95 5.12 7.11
N ARG A 136 11.11 4.48 7.39
CA ARG A 136 12.38 4.87 6.76
C ARG A 136 12.38 4.64 5.26
N GLN A 137 11.85 3.48 4.81
CA GLN A 137 11.74 3.18 3.38
C GLN A 137 10.82 4.18 2.68
N LEU A 138 9.69 4.56 3.30
CA LEU A 138 8.81 5.59 2.78
C LEU A 138 9.52 6.95 2.68
N GLN A 139 10.28 7.34 3.70
CA GLN A 139 11.06 8.57 3.67
C GLN A 139 12.06 8.57 2.51
N THR A 140 12.84 7.49 2.37
CA THR A 140 13.79 7.34 1.27
C THR A 140 13.09 7.38 -0.10
N ALA A 141 11.92 6.74 -0.23
CA ALA A 141 11.16 6.74 -1.48
C ALA A 141 10.65 8.16 -1.85
N VAL A 142 10.22 8.94 -0.86
CA VAL A 142 9.81 10.35 -1.06
C VAL A 142 11.02 11.19 -1.50
N GLU A 143 12.15 11.11 -0.77
CA GLU A 143 13.38 11.83 -1.09
C GLU A 143 13.86 11.48 -2.51
N GLN A 144 13.93 10.20 -2.85
CA GLN A 144 14.33 9.73 -4.17
C GLN A 144 13.40 10.22 -5.28
N SER A 145 12.09 10.24 -5.02
CA SER A 145 11.11 10.70 -6.01
C SER A 145 11.29 12.19 -6.35
N VAL A 146 11.57 13.01 -5.36
CA VAL A 146 11.85 14.45 -5.55
C VAL A 146 13.15 14.64 -6.31
N LEU A 147 14.23 13.94 -5.92
CA LEU A 147 15.53 14.01 -6.60
C LEU A 147 15.45 13.52 -8.05
N ASP A 148 14.74 12.43 -8.30
CA ASP A 148 14.52 11.89 -9.64
C ASP A 148 13.77 12.89 -10.53
N ARG A 149 12.70 13.50 -10.00
CA ARG A 149 11.92 14.52 -10.74
C ARG A 149 12.84 15.69 -11.16
N GLU A 150 13.63 16.20 -10.24
CA GLU A 150 14.58 17.30 -10.54
C GLU A 150 15.67 16.87 -11.54
N GLY A 151 16.18 15.65 -11.39
CA GLY A 151 17.17 15.09 -12.29
C GLY A 151 16.62 14.98 -13.73
N TYR A 152 15.47 14.35 -13.92
CA TYR A 152 14.87 14.21 -15.24
C TYR A 152 14.44 15.55 -15.85
N ALA A 153 14.05 16.52 -15.04
CA ALA A 153 13.77 17.87 -15.53
C ALA A 153 15.03 18.54 -16.13
N LYS A 154 16.16 18.48 -15.41
CA LYS A 154 17.45 19.00 -15.90
C LYS A 154 17.90 18.27 -17.16
N GLU A 155 17.75 16.93 -17.19
CA GLU A 155 18.08 16.12 -18.36
C GLU A 155 17.20 16.48 -19.57
N ALA A 156 15.89 16.69 -19.38
CA ALA A 156 14.98 17.09 -20.45
C ALA A 156 15.36 18.45 -21.05
N ILE A 157 15.75 19.43 -20.21
CA ILE A 157 16.24 20.74 -20.66
C ILE A 157 17.52 20.60 -21.49
N GLN A 158 18.46 19.76 -21.06
CA GLN A 158 19.72 19.56 -21.80
C GLN A 158 19.45 18.84 -23.13
N MET A 159 18.54 17.86 -23.12
CA MET A 159 18.16 17.13 -24.32
C MET A 159 17.43 18.00 -25.33
N ASP A 160 16.60 18.97 -24.89
CA ASP A 160 15.94 19.96 -25.76
C ASP A 160 17.00 20.83 -26.49
N LYS A 161 18.03 21.27 -25.77
CA LYS A 161 19.16 22.00 -26.38
C LYS A 161 19.91 21.14 -27.40
N LYS A 162 20.14 19.85 -27.07
CA LYS A 162 20.77 18.91 -28.01
C LYS A 162 19.94 18.74 -29.28
N VAL A 163 18.62 18.53 -29.16
CA VAL A 163 17.73 18.41 -30.32
C VAL A 163 17.81 19.65 -31.22
N LYS A 164 17.78 20.84 -30.64
CA LYS A 164 17.91 22.10 -31.41
C LYS A 164 19.23 22.18 -32.16
N SER A 165 20.36 21.74 -31.55
CA SER A 165 21.65 21.68 -32.17
C SER A 165 21.71 20.65 -33.31
N ASP A 166 21.20 19.44 -33.09
CA ASP A 166 21.17 18.37 -34.09
C ASP A 166 20.24 18.73 -35.27
N GLU A 167 19.15 19.45 -35.01
CA GLU A 167 18.24 19.95 -36.03
C GLU A 167 18.90 21.02 -36.92
N LEU A 168 19.73 21.92 -36.32
CA LEU A 168 20.53 22.87 -37.07
C LEU A 168 21.59 22.12 -37.91
N ALA A 169 22.28 21.16 -37.31
CA ALA A 169 23.27 20.34 -37.99
C ALA A 169 22.66 19.61 -39.21
N TYR A 170 21.51 18.97 -39.02
CA TYR A 170 20.80 18.30 -40.11
C TYR A 170 20.43 19.26 -41.27
N ARG A 171 19.88 20.44 -40.91
CA ARG A 171 19.56 21.47 -41.93
C ARG A 171 20.78 21.96 -42.72
N VAL A 172 21.93 22.16 -42.04
CA VAL A 172 23.18 22.54 -42.69
C VAL A 172 23.71 21.42 -43.61
N THR A 173 23.67 20.16 -43.12
CA THR A 173 24.07 18.98 -43.91
C THR A 173 23.23 18.83 -45.15
N LEU A 174 21.90 18.98 -45.04
CA LEU A 174 20.95 18.89 -46.17
C LEU A 174 21.26 19.97 -47.21
N ARG A 175 21.48 21.22 -46.80
CA ARG A 175 21.80 22.31 -47.73
C ARG A 175 23.12 22.08 -48.47
N LYS A 176 24.18 21.60 -47.76
CA LYS A 176 25.44 21.22 -48.40
C LYS A 176 25.33 20.06 -49.36
N TYR A 177 24.44 19.13 -49.09
CA TYR A 177 24.13 18.02 -50.01
C TYR A 177 23.47 18.54 -51.28
N GLU A 178 22.49 19.47 -51.16
CA GLU A 178 21.86 20.14 -52.33
C GLU A 178 22.87 20.90 -53.20
N GLU A 179 23.95 21.43 -52.59
CA GLU A 179 25.06 22.08 -53.26
C GLU A 179 26.14 21.10 -53.79
N GLY A 180 25.91 19.78 -53.59
CA GLY A 180 26.85 18.75 -54.06
C GLY A 180 28.14 18.59 -53.18
N LEU A 181 28.14 19.19 -51.98
CA LEU A 181 29.32 19.24 -51.08
C LEU A 181 29.35 18.12 -50.04
N MET A 182 28.22 17.35 -49.93
CA MET A 182 28.10 16.23 -49.00
C MET A 182 27.43 15.03 -49.71
N SER A 183 27.61 13.84 -49.11
CA SER A 183 27.06 12.60 -49.65
C SER A 183 25.67 12.30 -49.04
N THR A 184 24.90 11.40 -49.68
CA THR A 184 23.65 10.89 -49.15
C THR A 184 23.84 10.21 -47.78
N LEU A 185 24.99 9.56 -47.57
CA LEU A 185 25.31 8.91 -46.31
C LEU A 185 25.44 9.96 -45.16
N ASP A 186 26.01 11.13 -45.44
CA ASP A 186 26.12 12.20 -44.44
C ASP A 186 24.76 12.74 -44.03
N VAL A 187 23.85 12.90 -44.98
CA VAL A 187 22.44 13.30 -44.71
C VAL A 187 21.73 12.24 -43.90
N GLN A 188 21.87 10.97 -44.27
CA GLN A 188 21.25 9.86 -43.54
C GLN A 188 21.76 9.76 -42.09
N THR A 189 23.08 9.92 -41.92
CA THR A 189 23.72 9.91 -40.58
C THR A 189 23.20 11.05 -39.72
N SER A 190 23.14 12.25 -40.28
CA SER A 190 22.64 13.43 -39.56
C SER A 190 21.16 13.32 -39.22
N ALA A 191 20.33 12.75 -40.14
CA ALA A 191 18.91 12.46 -39.89
C ALA A 191 18.72 11.45 -38.77
N ASN A 192 19.49 10.36 -38.75
CA ASN A 192 19.45 9.36 -37.69
C ASN A 192 19.83 9.96 -36.32
N THR A 193 20.87 10.81 -36.28
CA THR A 193 21.30 11.50 -35.04
C THR A 193 20.18 12.39 -34.50
N LEU A 194 19.52 13.14 -35.39
CA LEU A 194 18.37 13.98 -35.02
C LEU A 194 17.19 13.13 -34.50
N LEU A 195 16.89 12.02 -35.16
CA LEU A 195 15.82 11.12 -34.74
C LEU A 195 16.11 10.54 -33.35
N GLU A 196 17.32 10.07 -33.12
CA GLU A 196 17.77 9.55 -31.83
C GLU A 196 17.65 10.60 -30.71
N SER A 197 18.11 11.82 -30.97
CA SER A 197 18.03 12.89 -29.96
C SER A 197 16.57 13.29 -29.66
N LYS A 198 15.67 13.29 -30.66
CA LYS A 198 14.22 13.51 -30.46
C LYS A 198 13.60 12.38 -29.64
N ALA A 199 13.93 11.12 -29.92
CA ALA A 199 13.46 9.97 -29.14
C ALA A 199 13.92 10.03 -27.67
N ASN A 200 15.19 10.37 -27.47
CA ASN A 200 15.76 10.54 -26.12
C ASN A 200 15.08 11.69 -25.35
N LEU A 201 14.82 12.82 -26.02
CA LEU A 201 14.08 13.93 -25.40
C LEU A 201 12.67 13.49 -24.96
N LEU A 202 11.95 12.79 -25.81
CA LEU A 202 10.63 12.26 -25.49
C LEU A 202 10.69 11.34 -24.27
N GLN A 203 11.65 10.42 -24.22
CA GLN A 203 11.84 9.55 -23.09
C GLN A 203 12.10 10.32 -21.78
N LYS A 204 12.97 11.35 -21.80
CA LYS A 204 13.27 12.16 -20.61
C LYS A 204 12.05 12.97 -20.16
N ARG A 205 11.24 13.48 -21.08
CA ARG A 205 9.99 14.17 -20.78
C ARG A 205 8.97 13.23 -20.12
N LEU A 206 8.80 12.03 -20.66
CA LEU A 206 7.90 11.02 -20.07
C LEU A 206 8.35 10.61 -18.65
N MET A 207 9.66 10.41 -18.44
CA MET A 207 10.19 10.09 -17.11
C MET A 207 9.99 11.24 -16.12
N TYR A 208 10.17 12.48 -16.53
CA TYR A 208 9.86 13.64 -15.70
C TYR A 208 8.39 13.67 -15.30
N LEU A 209 7.47 13.46 -16.25
CA LEU A 209 6.03 13.42 -15.97
C LEU A 209 5.67 12.30 -14.97
N LEU A 210 6.21 11.10 -15.19
CA LEU A 210 6.01 9.97 -14.29
C LEU A 210 6.48 10.29 -12.87
N LYS A 211 7.68 10.86 -12.73
CA LYS A 211 8.23 11.21 -11.42
C LYS A 211 7.50 12.39 -10.77
N SER A 212 7.02 13.36 -11.57
CA SER A 212 6.13 14.43 -11.09
C SER A 212 4.83 13.88 -10.51
N LYS A 213 4.17 12.98 -11.22
CA LYS A 213 2.95 12.33 -10.73
C LYS A 213 3.19 11.49 -9.47
N LEU A 214 4.37 10.86 -9.36
CA LEU A 214 4.75 10.12 -8.14
C LEU A 214 4.93 11.07 -6.94
N VAL A 215 5.55 12.23 -7.11
CA VAL A 215 5.64 13.25 -6.07
C VAL A 215 4.25 13.78 -5.69
N ASP A 216 3.39 14.05 -6.68
CA ASP A 216 2.00 14.46 -6.46
C ASP A 216 1.20 13.41 -5.67
N TYR A 217 1.41 12.10 -5.95
CA TYR A 217 0.84 11.02 -5.17
C TYR A 217 1.24 11.08 -3.70
N TYR A 218 2.54 11.30 -3.40
CA TYR A 218 3.00 11.44 -2.02
C TYR A 218 2.48 12.72 -1.34
N LYS A 219 2.10 13.74 -2.10
CA LYS A 219 1.42 14.95 -1.62
C LYS A 219 -0.10 14.78 -1.46
N GLY A 220 -0.66 13.65 -1.90
CA GLY A 220 -2.10 13.37 -1.88
C GLY A 220 -2.90 14.06 -2.98
N LYS A 221 -2.25 14.54 -4.03
CA LYS A 221 -2.94 15.07 -5.19
C LYS A 221 -3.51 13.94 -6.06
N PRO A 222 -4.64 14.14 -6.74
CA PRO A 222 -5.19 13.15 -7.65
C PRO A 222 -4.21 12.87 -8.80
N LEU A 223 -4.05 11.58 -9.17
CA LEU A 223 -3.18 11.17 -10.28
C LEU A 223 -3.78 11.47 -11.65
N ILE A 224 -5.11 11.51 -11.72
CA ILE A 224 -5.90 11.79 -12.91
C ILE A 224 -6.67 13.08 -12.62
N ASN A 225 -6.55 14.07 -13.50
CA ASN A 225 -7.44 15.22 -13.47
C ASN A 225 -8.76 14.79 -14.12
N GLU A 226 -9.83 14.81 -13.34
CA GLU A 226 -11.19 14.68 -13.89
C GLU A 226 -11.53 15.88 -14.77
#